data_ea58c77d8b7f5e0145cf5ed1d097fa69
#
_entry.id   ea58c77d8b7f5e0145cf5ed1d097fa69
#
_cell.length_a   1.000
_cell.length_b   1.000
_cell.length_c   1.000
_cell.angle_alpha   90.00
_cell.angle_beta   90.00
_cell.angle_gamma   90.00
#
_symmetry.space_group_name_H-M   'P 1'
#
loop_
_entity.id
_entity.type
_entity.pdbx_description
1 polymer ?
#
loop_
_entity_poly.entity_id
_entity_poly.type
_entity_poly.pdbx_seq_one_letter_code
_entity_poly.pdbx_strand_id
1 'polypeptide(L)'
;MNKKDILELKRRFKKEACTFTRLCGCYVDADRNKITTFGETFLNLEEEEFYKYLEIAKKVLSGTLGNNILNLEFPLEEEGSGGKQQFLMGLRASALKNEELMEAFFDLVIDNYSYAGNYLILVYHDAYDVMTKTSDNNKLDESEEVYEYLLCAICPVALSKPGLGYREDENRIGPRIRDWVVGVPDTGFVFPAFSDRSTDIHSCMFYTKDAKAPHNEFVESGLGCNSKFTATEQKLTFQNIVKDVIGEDDAESEALFLDIHDNLNNLIPFTEDETAEPEPIPVTPSTISSVLSESGVPDDKAQVIEKTYENIFGEEVPIAEHLVDPKLLEVNAKRKEKLELVHQVENLKQQLEETRSVPVEDGEDDVPATKTYDVILRVKPEKVEQIHSQIINGQKCLVIPMDENEHAAVNGINTTV
;
A
#
# COMPACT_ATOMS: atom_id res chain seq x y z
N MET A 1 -3.04 -12.67 15.26
CA MET A 1 -4.42 -12.33 14.78
C MET A 1 -4.47 -12.42 13.27
N ASN A 2 -5.49 -13.07 12.71
CA ASN A 2 -5.74 -13.12 11.28
C ASN A 2 -6.87 -12.12 10.90
N LYS A 3 -7.16 -12.00 9.61
CA LYS A 3 -8.18 -11.07 9.09
C LYS A 3 -9.60 -11.36 9.63
N LYS A 4 -9.91 -12.65 9.89
CA LYS A 4 -11.22 -13.05 10.43
C LYS A 4 -11.37 -12.61 11.87
N ASP A 5 -10.32 -12.77 12.69
CA ASP A 5 -10.28 -12.34 14.09
C ASP A 5 -10.48 -10.83 14.21
N ILE A 6 -9.73 -10.05 13.41
CA ILE A 6 -9.84 -8.59 13.37
C ILE A 6 -11.26 -8.15 12.99
N LEU A 7 -11.86 -8.79 11.98
CA LEU A 7 -13.23 -8.49 11.56
C LEU A 7 -14.25 -8.87 12.62
N GLU A 8 -14.03 -9.95 13.37
CA GLU A 8 -14.91 -10.35 14.48
C GLU A 8 -14.94 -9.28 15.56
N LEU A 9 -13.77 -8.81 16.03
CA LEU A 9 -13.68 -7.73 17.01
C LEU A 9 -14.28 -6.42 16.46
N LYS A 10 -13.93 -6.03 15.25
CA LYS A 10 -14.39 -4.79 14.64
C LYS A 10 -15.91 -4.71 14.48
N ARG A 11 -16.58 -5.85 14.22
CA ARG A 11 -18.04 -5.94 14.11
C ARG A 11 -18.75 -5.62 15.42
N ARG A 12 -18.08 -5.78 16.55
CA ARG A 12 -18.60 -5.50 17.88
C ARG A 12 -18.59 -4.03 18.24
N PHE A 13 -17.75 -3.22 17.59
CA PHE A 13 -17.66 -1.79 17.87
C PHE A 13 -18.85 -1.03 17.26
N LYS A 14 -20.06 -1.41 17.74
CA LYS A 14 -21.34 -0.78 17.43
C LYS A 14 -22.09 -0.61 18.74
N LYS A 15 -22.99 0.38 18.82
CA LYS A 15 -23.72 0.72 20.05
C LYS A 15 -24.38 -0.51 20.70
N GLU A 16 -25.00 -1.36 19.88
CA GLU A 16 -25.78 -2.52 20.35
C GLU A 16 -24.92 -3.73 20.75
N ALA A 17 -23.65 -3.75 20.34
CA ALA A 17 -22.75 -4.89 20.53
C ALA A 17 -21.49 -4.55 21.32
N CYS A 18 -21.29 -3.28 21.68
CA CYS A 18 -20.12 -2.81 22.42
C CYS A 18 -20.17 -3.28 23.87
N THR A 19 -19.07 -3.87 24.32
CA THR A 19 -18.88 -4.36 25.68
C THR A 19 -17.72 -3.68 26.41
N PHE A 20 -17.20 -2.57 25.85
CA PHE A 20 -16.18 -1.78 26.55
C PHE A 20 -16.65 -1.39 27.95
N THR A 21 -15.91 -1.78 28.96
CA THR A 21 -16.26 -1.54 30.35
C THR A 21 -15.78 -0.18 30.83
N ARG A 22 -14.56 0.21 30.43
CA ARG A 22 -13.91 1.42 30.88
C ARG A 22 -13.07 2.05 29.78
N LEU A 23 -13.00 3.38 29.80
CA LEU A 23 -12.12 4.23 29.01
C LEU A 23 -11.30 5.10 29.96
N CYS A 24 -9.97 5.09 29.79
CA CYS A 24 -9.08 6.05 30.42
C CYS A 24 -8.32 6.82 29.35
N GLY A 25 -8.01 8.09 29.63
CA GLY A 25 -7.25 8.92 28.70
C GLY A 25 -6.31 9.88 29.40
N CYS A 26 -5.25 10.26 28.67
CA CYS A 26 -4.28 11.27 29.08
C CYS A 26 -3.98 12.20 27.91
N TYR A 27 -4.23 13.48 28.08
CA TYR A 27 -3.84 14.52 27.14
C TYR A 27 -2.44 15.03 27.46
N VAL A 28 -1.54 14.96 26.50
CA VAL A 28 -0.12 15.31 26.60
C VAL A 28 0.18 16.46 25.66
N ASP A 29 0.90 17.47 26.14
CA ASP A 29 1.34 18.60 25.34
C ASP A 29 2.64 18.30 24.55
N ALA A 30 3.08 19.26 23.72
CA ALA A 30 4.29 19.14 22.94
C ALA A 30 5.59 19.08 23.76
N ASP A 31 5.54 19.52 25.02
CA ASP A 31 6.66 19.45 25.96
C ASP A 31 6.63 18.18 26.83
N ARG A 32 5.77 17.18 26.45
CA ARG A 32 5.56 15.91 27.13
C ARG A 32 4.98 16.01 28.55
N ASN A 33 4.28 17.11 28.87
CA ASN A 33 3.59 17.23 30.14
C ASN A 33 2.20 16.60 30.07
N LYS A 34 1.83 15.83 31.09
CA LYS A 34 0.46 15.37 31.30
C LYS A 34 -0.42 16.58 31.70
N ILE A 35 -1.30 17.03 30.82
CA ILE A 35 -2.16 18.18 31.04
C ILE A 35 -3.42 17.79 31.81
N THR A 36 -4.04 16.68 31.42
CA THR A 36 -5.21 16.12 32.09
C THR A 36 -5.31 14.63 31.87
N THR A 37 -5.80 13.94 32.89
CA THR A 37 -6.16 12.52 32.85
C THR A 37 -7.64 12.35 33.16
N PHE A 38 -8.27 11.34 32.60
CA PHE A 38 -9.65 10.98 32.91
C PHE A 38 -9.86 9.48 32.85
N GLY A 39 -10.92 9.01 33.52
CA GLY A 39 -11.28 7.59 33.52
C GLY A 39 -12.78 7.42 33.74
N GLU A 40 -13.47 6.84 32.75
CA GLU A 40 -14.92 6.77 32.69
C GLU A 40 -15.44 5.36 32.40
N THR A 41 -16.63 5.05 32.86
CA THR A 41 -17.35 3.85 32.44
C THR A 41 -17.86 4.09 31.02
N PHE A 42 -17.39 3.29 30.05
CA PHE A 42 -17.60 3.57 28.62
C PHE A 42 -19.08 3.66 28.23
N LEU A 43 -19.92 2.79 28.79
CA LEU A 43 -21.36 2.76 28.48
C LEU A 43 -22.16 3.94 29.08
N ASN A 44 -21.53 4.74 29.97
CA ASN A 44 -22.16 5.92 30.57
C ASN A 44 -21.81 7.23 29.82
N LEU A 45 -20.98 7.15 28.78
CA LEU A 45 -20.64 8.32 27.97
C LEU A 45 -21.87 8.88 27.25
N GLU A 46 -21.87 10.20 27.05
CA GLU A 46 -22.84 10.86 26.19
C GLU A 46 -22.78 10.29 24.77
N GLU A 47 -23.91 10.28 24.08
CA GLU A 47 -24.05 9.55 22.81
C GLU A 47 -23.05 10.00 21.74
N GLU A 48 -22.79 11.30 21.63
CA GLU A 48 -21.84 11.85 20.66
C GLU A 48 -20.41 11.43 21.00
N GLU A 49 -20.00 11.52 22.24
CA GLU A 49 -18.67 11.08 22.74
C GLU A 49 -18.48 9.57 22.53
N PHE A 50 -19.49 8.79 22.91
CA PHE A 50 -19.49 7.34 22.71
C PHE A 50 -19.16 6.95 21.28
N TYR A 51 -19.82 7.56 20.29
CA TYR A 51 -19.56 7.24 18.90
C TYR A 51 -18.17 7.69 18.45
N LYS A 52 -17.68 8.84 18.92
CA LYS A 52 -16.35 9.34 18.56
C LYS A 52 -15.23 8.45 19.11
N TYR A 53 -15.32 8.07 20.37
CA TYR A 53 -14.35 7.11 20.95
C TYR A 53 -14.43 5.74 20.28
N LEU A 54 -15.61 5.29 19.91
CA LEU A 54 -15.80 4.03 19.19
C LEU A 54 -15.19 4.07 17.77
N GLU A 55 -15.29 5.20 17.07
CA GLU A 55 -14.64 5.42 15.76
C GLU A 55 -13.09 5.33 15.88
N ILE A 56 -12.53 5.90 16.95
CA ILE A 56 -11.10 5.82 17.25
C ILE A 56 -10.68 4.36 17.46
N ALA A 57 -11.38 3.64 18.32
CA ALA A 57 -11.10 2.22 18.56
C ALA A 57 -11.19 1.37 17.28
N LYS A 58 -12.21 1.59 16.43
CA LYS A 58 -12.34 0.94 15.11
C LYS A 58 -11.15 1.20 14.20
N LYS A 59 -10.56 2.38 14.31
CA LYS A 59 -9.44 2.77 13.45
C LYS A 59 -8.18 1.97 13.77
N VAL A 60 -7.93 1.65 15.04
CA VAL A 60 -6.82 0.77 15.46
C VAL A 60 -6.91 -0.62 14.85
N LEU A 61 -8.12 -1.11 14.56
CA LEU A 61 -8.34 -2.38 13.87
C LEU A 61 -8.48 -2.22 12.34
N SER A 62 -7.95 -1.13 11.75
CA SER A 62 -8.16 -0.83 10.33
C SER A 62 -6.84 -0.71 9.59
N GLY A 63 -6.75 -1.34 8.43
CA GLY A 63 -5.58 -1.32 7.58
C GLY A 63 -5.28 -2.69 6.99
N THR A 64 -4.14 -2.81 6.36
CA THR A 64 -3.66 -4.04 5.75
C THR A 64 -2.82 -4.81 6.76
N LEU A 65 -3.12 -6.10 6.91
CA LEU A 65 -2.33 -7.02 7.75
C LEU A 65 -0.92 -7.15 7.15
N GLY A 66 0.10 -7.18 8.01
CA GLY A 66 1.50 -7.16 7.60
C GLY A 66 2.02 -5.77 7.22
N ASN A 67 1.15 -4.76 7.13
CA ASN A 67 1.54 -3.38 6.81
C ASN A 67 1.13 -2.36 7.89
N ASN A 68 -0.17 -2.09 8.01
CA ASN A 68 -0.67 -1.21 9.07
C ASN A 68 -0.96 -1.96 10.37
N ILE A 69 -1.20 -3.26 10.29
CA ILE A 69 -1.49 -4.14 11.41
C ILE A 69 -0.41 -5.21 11.47
N LEU A 70 0.34 -5.25 12.55
CA LEU A 70 1.43 -6.19 12.78
C LEU A 70 1.06 -7.10 13.98
N ASN A 71 1.45 -8.36 13.90
CA ASN A 71 1.40 -9.28 15.04
C ASN A 71 2.79 -9.34 15.65
N LEU A 72 2.93 -8.73 16.82
CA LEU A 72 4.18 -8.66 17.55
C LEU A 72 4.21 -9.72 18.65
N GLU A 73 5.38 -10.25 18.95
CA GLU A 73 5.59 -11.25 19.98
C GLU A 73 6.46 -10.69 21.09
N PHE A 74 6.16 -11.08 22.34
CA PHE A 74 6.99 -10.75 23.48
C PHE A 74 8.16 -11.72 23.55
N PRO A 75 9.40 -11.22 23.77
CA PRO A 75 10.49 -12.10 24.17
C PRO A 75 10.23 -12.67 25.56
N LEU A 76 10.70 -13.87 25.86
CA LEU A 76 10.49 -14.56 27.12
C LEU A 76 10.92 -13.75 28.37
N GLU A 77 11.86 -12.85 28.20
CA GLU A 77 12.34 -11.96 29.26
C GLU A 77 11.26 -10.98 29.69
N GLU A 78 10.44 -10.50 28.79
CA GLU A 78 9.34 -9.57 29.05
C GLU A 78 8.09 -10.26 29.63
N GLU A 79 8.01 -11.57 29.53
CA GLU A 79 6.96 -12.39 30.14
C GLU A 79 7.27 -12.72 31.61
N GLY A 80 8.50 -12.45 32.06
CA GLY A 80 8.95 -12.65 33.42
C GLY A 80 8.49 -11.57 34.39
N SER A 81 8.79 -11.80 35.69
CA SER A 81 8.48 -10.83 36.75
C SER A 81 9.21 -9.50 36.53
N GLY A 82 8.45 -8.41 36.40
CA GLY A 82 8.95 -7.07 36.13
C GLY A 82 9.04 -6.72 34.64
N GLY A 83 8.74 -7.67 33.75
CA GLY A 83 8.65 -7.42 32.31
C GLY A 83 7.39 -6.65 31.91
N LYS A 84 7.39 -6.09 30.71
CA LYS A 84 6.33 -5.23 30.21
C LYS A 84 5.05 -5.99 29.88
N GLN A 85 5.18 -7.23 29.40
CA GLN A 85 4.02 -8.10 29.21
C GLN A 85 3.28 -8.32 30.55
N GLN A 86 4.02 -8.60 31.64
CA GLN A 86 3.43 -8.74 32.97
C GLN A 86 2.79 -7.45 33.48
N PHE A 87 3.39 -6.30 33.17
CA PHE A 87 2.81 -5.00 33.49
C PHE A 87 1.47 -4.80 32.76
N LEU A 88 1.39 -5.10 31.46
CA LEU A 88 0.16 -5.02 30.68
C LEU A 88 -0.90 -6.03 31.15
N MET A 89 -0.49 -7.24 31.60
CA MET A 89 -1.39 -8.21 32.23
C MET A 89 -1.98 -7.67 33.53
N GLY A 90 -1.17 -7.02 34.36
CA GLY A 90 -1.62 -6.35 35.60
C GLY A 90 -2.60 -5.21 35.32
N LEU A 91 -2.31 -4.40 34.31
CA LEU A 91 -3.18 -3.31 33.87
C LEU A 91 -4.54 -3.83 33.38
N ARG A 92 -4.55 -4.89 32.55
CA ARG A 92 -5.74 -5.59 32.09
C ARG A 92 -6.55 -6.13 33.30
N ALA A 93 -5.92 -6.90 34.15
CA ALA A 93 -6.58 -7.49 35.32
C ALA A 93 -7.17 -6.45 36.30
N SER A 94 -6.63 -5.23 36.32
CA SER A 94 -7.19 -4.11 37.09
C SER A 94 -8.46 -3.53 36.50
N ALA A 95 -8.83 -3.91 35.25
CA ALA A 95 -9.87 -3.30 34.43
C ALA A 95 -9.75 -1.77 34.38
N LEU A 96 -8.50 -1.25 34.28
CA LEU A 96 -8.12 0.18 34.32
C LEU A 96 -8.60 0.94 35.57
N LYS A 97 -8.81 0.25 36.69
CA LYS A 97 -9.29 0.86 37.96
C LYS A 97 -8.15 1.23 38.90
N ASN A 98 -6.94 0.72 38.64
CA ASN A 98 -5.78 1.02 39.48
C ASN A 98 -5.10 2.29 38.92
N GLU A 99 -5.20 3.38 39.67
CA GLU A 99 -4.66 4.69 39.28
C GLU A 99 -3.14 4.68 39.16
N GLU A 100 -2.42 3.96 40.04
CA GLU A 100 -0.96 3.87 39.99
C GLU A 100 -0.48 3.15 38.73
N LEU A 101 -1.16 2.05 38.35
CA LEU A 101 -0.84 1.36 37.09
C LEU A 101 -1.17 2.21 35.87
N MET A 102 -2.25 2.98 35.91
CA MET A 102 -2.62 3.89 34.84
C MET A 102 -1.61 5.02 34.67
N GLU A 103 -1.19 5.64 35.75
CA GLU A 103 -0.15 6.69 35.74
C GLU A 103 1.17 6.13 35.17
N ALA A 104 1.60 4.96 35.66
CA ALA A 104 2.80 4.30 35.15
C ALA A 104 2.68 3.95 33.66
N PHE A 105 1.48 3.58 33.18
CA PHE A 105 1.25 3.32 31.77
C PHE A 105 1.35 4.61 30.92
N PHE A 106 0.78 5.70 31.39
CA PHE A 106 0.90 6.97 30.67
C PHE A 106 2.36 7.44 30.62
N ASP A 107 3.12 7.31 31.69
CA ASP A 107 4.54 7.62 31.71
C ASP A 107 5.31 6.74 30.72
N LEU A 108 5.03 5.43 30.70
CA LEU A 108 5.63 4.49 29.77
C LEU A 108 5.41 4.91 28.30
N VAL A 109 4.19 5.35 27.95
CA VAL A 109 3.88 5.83 26.60
C VAL A 109 4.61 7.14 26.33
N ILE A 110 4.59 8.11 27.23
CA ILE A 110 5.21 9.43 27.06
C ILE A 110 6.72 9.31 26.86
N ASP A 111 7.37 8.40 27.59
CA ASP A 111 8.81 8.19 27.53
C ASP A 111 9.25 7.56 26.20
N ASN A 112 8.41 6.71 25.61
CA ASN A 112 8.78 5.90 24.45
C ASN A 112 8.08 6.26 23.14
N TYR A 113 7.08 7.15 23.16
CA TYR A 113 6.41 7.63 21.95
C TYR A 113 6.97 8.99 21.54
N SER A 114 7.72 9.03 20.45
CA SER A 114 8.29 10.26 19.91
C SER A 114 7.32 10.95 18.95
N TYR A 115 6.74 12.06 19.41
CA TYR A 115 5.85 12.89 18.58
C TYR A 115 6.08 14.39 18.83
N ALA A 116 6.20 15.16 17.75
CA ALA A 116 6.48 16.60 17.81
C ALA A 116 5.17 17.42 17.87
N GLY A 117 4.35 17.23 18.89
CA GLY A 117 3.09 17.94 19.04
C GLY A 117 2.26 17.39 20.18
N ASN A 118 1.05 17.92 20.35
CA ASN A 118 0.14 17.43 21.37
C ASN A 118 -0.52 16.12 20.92
N TYR A 119 -0.80 15.24 21.85
CA TYR A 119 -1.49 13.98 21.57
C TYR A 119 -2.35 13.52 22.75
N LEU A 120 -3.30 12.64 22.44
CA LEU A 120 -4.20 12.02 23.40
C LEU A 120 -3.93 10.51 23.42
N ILE A 121 -3.59 9.99 24.58
CA ILE A 121 -3.49 8.55 24.85
C ILE A 121 -4.87 8.10 25.32
N LEU A 122 -5.43 7.08 24.68
CA LEU A 122 -6.69 6.45 25.07
C LEU A 122 -6.46 4.97 25.31
N VAL A 123 -7.00 4.46 26.41
CA VAL A 123 -6.96 3.03 26.74
C VAL A 123 -8.36 2.56 27.04
N TYR A 124 -8.79 1.53 26.34
CA TYR A 124 -10.07 0.87 26.49
C TYR A 124 -9.86 -0.50 27.13
N HIS A 125 -10.75 -0.87 28.04
CA HIS A 125 -10.84 -2.21 28.56
C HIS A 125 -12.14 -2.86 28.10
N ASP A 126 -12.04 -4.08 27.58
CA ASP A 126 -13.18 -4.88 27.15
C ASP A 126 -13.11 -6.29 27.75
N ALA A 127 -14.29 -6.87 27.94
CA ALA A 127 -14.47 -8.26 28.29
C ALA A 127 -15.53 -8.85 27.35
N TYR A 128 -15.07 -9.64 26.40
CA TYR A 128 -15.88 -10.21 25.33
C TYR A 128 -16.14 -11.69 25.53
N ASP A 129 -17.42 -12.05 25.67
CA ASP A 129 -17.84 -13.44 25.64
C ASP A 129 -17.77 -14.01 24.22
N VAL A 130 -16.79 -14.89 23.99
CA VAL A 130 -16.55 -15.55 22.71
C VAL A 130 -17.57 -16.69 22.58
N MET A 131 -18.61 -16.46 21.78
CA MET A 131 -19.69 -17.42 21.63
C MET A 131 -19.27 -18.61 20.77
N THR A 132 -19.61 -19.82 21.21
CA THR A 132 -19.41 -21.06 20.43
C THR A 132 -20.07 -20.96 19.08
N LYS A 133 -19.37 -21.40 18.03
CA LYS A 133 -19.91 -21.47 16.66
C LYS A 133 -19.96 -22.93 16.21
N THR A 134 -21.08 -23.30 15.57
CA THR A 134 -21.19 -24.58 14.87
C THR A 134 -20.39 -24.58 13.58
N SER A 135 -20.18 -25.77 13.00
CA SER A 135 -19.52 -25.92 11.68
C SER A 135 -20.19 -25.08 10.58
N ASP A 136 -21.51 -24.80 10.71
CA ASP A 136 -22.28 -23.94 9.81
C ASP A 136 -22.19 -22.45 10.17
N ASN A 137 -21.27 -22.06 11.08
CA ASN A 137 -21.03 -20.70 11.53
C ASN A 137 -22.23 -20.05 12.28
N ASN A 138 -23.17 -20.83 12.76
CA ASN A 138 -24.25 -20.38 13.63
C ASN A 138 -23.74 -20.25 15.07
N LYS A 139 -24.12 -19.14 15.73
CA LYS A 139 -23.80 -18.92 17.14
C LYS A 139 -24.67 -19.79 18.02
N LEU A 140 -24.06 -20.45 18.99
CA LEU A 140 -24.76 -21.09 20.11
C LEU A 140 -24.82 -20.12 21.29
N ASP A 141 -25.75 -20.35 22.22
CA ASP A 141 -25.88 -19.54 23.46
C ASP A 141 -24.82 -19.90 24.52
N GLU A 142 -23.82 -20.69 24.16
CA GLU A 142 -22.71 -21.09 25.02
C GLU A 142 -21.47 -20.25 24.71
N SER A 143 -20.76 -19.83 25.75
CA SER A 143 -19.47 -19.12 25.63
C SER A 143 -18.32 -20.12 25.58
N GLU A 144 -17.37 -19.96 24.65
CA GLU A 144 -16.13 -20.73 24.61
C GLU A 144 -15.15 -20.22 25.67
N GLU A 145 -14.95 -18.90 25.71
CA GLU A 145 -14.13 -18.22 26.71
C GLU A 145 -14.53 -16.74 26.82
N VAL A 146 -14.02 -16.07 27.84
CA VAL A 146 -14.09 -14.61 27.96
C VAL A 146 -12.77 -14.02 27.51
N TYR A 147 -12.79 -13.34 26.38
CA TYR A 147 -11.63 -12.58 25.89
C TYR A 147 -11.60 -11.20 26.52
N GLU A 148 -10.75 -11.05 27.53
CA GLU A 148 -10.51 -9.77 28.22
C GLU A 148 -9.24 -9.13 27.64
N TYR A 149 -9.34 -7.86 27.20
CA TYR A 149 -8.24 -7.19 26.51
C TYR A 149 -8.21 -5.68 26.74
N LEU A 150 -7.05 -5.10 26.45
CA LEU A 150 -6.81 -3.67 26.37
C LEU A 150 -6.71 -3.28 24.88
N LEU A 151 -7.33 -2.15 24.53
CA LEU A 151 -7.08 -1.49 23.26
C LEU A 151 -6.51 -0.10 23.56
N CYS A 152 -5.33 0.20 23.07
CA CYS A 152 -4.72 1.52 23.17
C CYS A 152 -4.76 2.24 21.81
N ALA A 153 -5.01 3.55 21.85
CA ALA A 153 -4.93 4.43 20.69
C ALA A 153 -4.20 5.71 21.07
N ILE A 154 -3.20 6.09 20.31
CA ILE A 154 -2.47 7.35 20.48
C ILE A 154 -2.84 8.26 19.30
N CYS A 155 -3.54 9.36 19.62
CA CYS A 155 -4.14 10.24 18.64
C CYS A 155 -3.43 11.60 18.65
N PRO A 156 -2.87 12.09 17.54
CA PRO A 156 -2.39 13.46 17.43
C PRO A 156 -3.51 14.47 17.72
N VAL A 157 -3.17 15.55 18.41
CA VAL A 157 -4.10 16.65 18.67
C VAL A 157 -3.55 17.93 18.07
N ALA A 158 -4.29 18.53 17.15
CA ALA A 158 -3.86 19.71 16.43
C ALA A 158 -4.91 20.82 16.46
N LEU A 159 -4.45 22.07 16.38
CA LEU A 159 -5.35 23.20 16.22
C LEU A 159 -6.13 23.09 14.90
N SER A 160 -7.44 23.29 14.94
CA SER A 160 -8.28 23.36 13.75
C SER A 160 -7.73 24.40 12.75
N LYS A 161 -7.98 24.18 11.45
CA LYS A 161 -7.44 25.06 10.40
C LYS A 161 -7.83 26.51 10.62
N PRO A 162 -6.92 27.48 10.43
CA PRO A 162 -7.24 28.89 10.45
C PRO A 162 -8.21 29.25 9.31
N GLY A 163 -9.00 30.31 9.50
CA GLY A 163 -9.96 30.75 8.50
C GLY A 163 -10.83 31.88 9.00
N LEU A 164 -11.79 32.26 8.19
CA LEU A 164 -12.87 33.19 8.56
C LEU A 164 -14.10 32.36 8.96
N GLY A 165 -14.81 32.83 9.96
CA GLY A 165 -16.07 32.25 10.44
C GLY A 165 -17.06 33.38 10.83
N TYR A 166 -18.33 33.03 10.84
CA TYR A 166 -19.36 33.92 11.39
C TYR A 166 -19.33 33.80 12.91
N ARG A 167 -19.24 34.95 13.57
CA ARG A 167 -19.35 35.08 15.01
C ARG A 167 -20.74 35.59 15.36
N GLU A 168 -21.53 34.73 15.94
CA GLU A 168 -22.94 35.00 16.21
C GLU A 168 -23.11 36.08 17.29
N ASP A 169 -22.28 36.03 18.34
CA ASP A 169 -22.23 36.99 19.44
C ASP A 169 -21.88 38.43 18.99
N GLU A 170 -21.01 38.55 17.99
CA GLU A 170 -20.56 39.83 17.43
C GLU A 170 -21.30 40.20 16.13
N ASN A 171 -22.14 39.33 15.60
CA ASN A 171 -22.85 39.43 14.31
C ASN A 171 -21.93 39.88 13.15
N ARG A 172 -20.73 39.27 13.04
CA ARG A 172 -19.76 39.63 12.00
C ARG A 172 -18.95 38.43 11.51
N ILE A 173 -18.34 38.59 10.34
CA ILE A 173 -17.30 37.71 9.86
C ILE A 173 -15.96 38.12 10.49
N GLY A 174 -15.28 37.20 11.12
CA GLY A 174 -13.99 37.43 11.76
C GLY A 174 -13.09 36.18 11.75
N PRO A 175 -11.89 36.24 12.33
CA PRO A 175 -11.05 35.07 12.48
C PRO A 175 -11.77 33.94 13.23
N ARG A 176 -11.72 32.73 12.72
CA ARG A 176 -12.30 31.57 13.38
C ARG A 176 -11.61 31.31 14.72
N ILE A 177 -12.36 31.02 15.76
CA ILE A 177 -11.82 30.47 17.00
C ILE A 177 -11.31 29.07 16.65
N ARG A 178 -10.08 28.78 17.08
CA ARG A 178 -9.41 27.51 16.78
C ARG A 178 -9.44 26.64 18.03
N ASP A 179 -10.03 25.47 17.86
CA ASP A 179 -10.09 24.44 18.89
C ASP A 179 -8.98 23.40 18.66
N TRP A 180 -8.54 22.78 19.75
CA TRP A 180 -7.70 21.60 19.70
C TRP A 180 -8.58 20.39 19.33
N VAL A 181 -8.28 19.76 18.20
CA VAL A 181 -9.07 18.66 17.64
C VAL A 181 -8.25 17.38 17.67
N VAL A 182 -8.84 16.33 18.25
CA VAL A 182 -8.27 14.98 18.24
C VAL A 182 -8.35 14.41 16.82
N GLY A 183 -7.21 14.00 16.31
CA GLY A 183 -7.09 13.35 15.00
C GLY A 183 -7.36 11.84 15.07
N VAL A 184 -7.21 11.19 13.92
CA VAL A 184 -7.23 9.71 13.86
C VAL A 184 -5.99 9.15 14.56
N PRO A 185 -6.05 7.93 15.12
CA PRO A 185 -4.89 7.30 15.73
C PRO A 185 -3.69 7.26 14.78
N ASP A 186 -2.55 7.64 15.29
CA ASP A 186 -1.25 7.51 14.64
C ASP A 186 -0.68 6.11 14.86
N THR A 187 -0.77 5.64 16.10
CA THR A 187 -0.42 4.28 16.50
C THR A 187 -1.38 3.77 17.57
N GLY A 188 -1.32 2.47 17.84
CA GLY A 188 -2.13 1.83 18.86
C GLY A 188 -1.88 0.32 18.91
N PHE A 189 -2.48 -0.36 19.87
CA PHE A 189 -2.33 -1.80 20.01
C PHE A 189 -3.55 -2.46 20.67
N VAL A 190 -3.65 -3.77 20.53
CA VAL A 190 -4.57 -4.63 21.28
C VAL A 190 -3.77 -5.71 21.99
N PHE A 191 -3.93 -5.82 23.29
CA PHE A 191 -3.24 -6.81 24.13
C PHE A 191 -4.19 -7.43 25.15
N PRO A 192 -4.16 -8.76 25.31
CA PRO A 192 -3.51 -9.79 24.50
C PRO A 192 -4.07 -9.84 23.07
N ALA A 193 -3.34 -10.49 22.17
CA ALA A 193 -3.85 -10.71 20.82
C ALA A 193 -5.04 -11.70 20.82
N PHE A 194 -5.95 -11.54 19.86
CA PHE A 194 -7.07 -12.46 19.64
C PHE A 194 -6.75 -13.36 18.46
N SER A 195 -6.26 -14.56 18.71
CA SER A 195 -5.80 -15.49 17.69
C SER A 195 -6.66 -16.74 17.66
N ASP A 196 -7.21 -17.06 16.49
CA ASP A 196 -8.12 -18.21 16.29
C ASP A 196 -9.23 -18.28 17.33
N ARG A 197 -9.80 -17.12 17.63
CA ARG A 197 -10.89 -16.90 18.59
C ARG A 197 -10.52 -17.24 20.06
N SER A 198 -9.25 -17.22 20.39
CA SER A 198 -8.72 -17.44 21.72
C SER A 198 -7.76 -16.32 22.14
N THR A 199 -7.54 -16.22 23.45
CA THR A 199 -6.62 -15.24 24.05
C THR A 199 -5.17 -15.68 23.89
N ASP A 200 -4.37 -14.89 23.16
CA ASP A 200 -2.94 -15.13 23.00
C ASP A 200 -2.15 -14.07 23.81
N ILE A 201 -1.71 -14.46 24.99
CA ILE A 201 -0.97 -13.58 25.92
C ILE A 201 0.49 -13.34 25.50
N HIS A 202 1.02 -14.15 24.58
CA HIS A 202 2.39 -14.05 24.08
C HIS A 202 2.52 -13.04 22.95
N SER A 203 1.39 -12.56 22.43
CA SER A 203 1.34 -11.69 21.27
C SER A 203 0.52 -10.43 21.53
N CYS A 204 0.88 -9.39 20.79
CA CYS A 204 0.21 -8.10 20.76
C CYS A 204 -0.10 -7.73 19.30
N MET A 205 -1.33 -7.32 19.01
CA MET A 205 -1.64 -6.68 17.72
C MET A 205 -1.26 -5.22 17.80
N PHE A 206 -0.40 -4.78 16.91
CA PHE A 206 0.05 -3.39 16.81
C PHE A 206 -0.49 -2.72 15.55
N TYR A 207 -0.94 -1.48 15.69
CA TYR A 207 -1.43 -0.64 14.60
C TYR A 207 -0.49 0.54 14.38
N THR A 208 -0.11 0.78 13.13
CA THR A 208 0.55 2.00 12.71
C THR A 208 -0.19 2.63 11.53
N LYS A 209 -0.35 3.95 11.56
CA LYS A 209 -0.92 4.71 10.43
C LYS A 209 0.10 4.85 9.31
N ASP A 210 1.36 5.13 9.65
CA ASP A 210 2.45 5.25 8.70
C ASP A 210 3.31 3.98 8.69
N ALA A 211 3.10 3.15 7.68
CA ALA A 211 3.87 1.93 7.51
C ALA A 211 5.35 2.15 7.12
N LYS A 212 5.78 3.39 6.86
CA LYS A 212 7.19 3.73 6.62
C LYS A 212 7.95 4.11 7.90
N ALA A 213 7.21 4.45 8.94
CA ALA A 213 7.75 4.84 10.23
C ALA A 213 6.84 4.29 11.34
N PRO A 214 6.88 2.97 11.62
CA PRO A 214 5.91 2.29 12.46
C PRO A 214 6.13 2.50 13.97
N HIS A 215 6.93 3.46 14.42
CA HIS A 215 7.26 3.72 15.82
C HIS A 215 7.95 2.53 16.52
N ASN A 216 9.00 1.99 15.91
CA ASN A 216 9.74 0.84 16.43
C ASN A 216 10.27 1.07 17.88
N GLU A 217 10.67 2.30 18.22
CA GLU A 217 11.07 2.64 19.60
C GLU A 217 9.95 2.39 20.61
N PHE A 218 8.71 2.72 20.26
CA PHE A 218 7.54 2.45 21.11
C PHE A 218 7.25 0.94 21.19
N VAL A 219 7.43 0.20 20.09
CA VAL A 219 7.27 -1.26 20.08
C VAL A 219 8.29 -1.92 21.02
N GLU A 220 9.57 -1.59 20.88
CA GLU A 220 10.65 -2.24 21.61
C GLU A 220 10.74 -1.74 23.06
N SER A 221 10.86 -0.42 23.22
CA SER A 221 11.08 0.20 24.53
C SER A 221 9.80 0.44 25.31
N GLY A 222 8.67 0.70 24.66
CA GLY A 222 7.37 0.91 25.28
C GLY A 222 6.64 -0.40 25.57
N LEU A 223 6.35 -1.20 24.55
CA LEU A 223 5.60 -2.44 24.69
C LEU A 223 6.48 -3.63 25.11
N GLY A 224 7.78 -3.62 24.82
CA GLY A 224 8.67 -4.73 25.05
C GLY A 224 8.51 -5.88 24.06
N CYS A 225 7.96 -5.60 22.89
CA CYS A 225 7.81 -6.57 21.81
C CYS A 225 9.00 -6.52 20.86
N ASN A 226 9.25 -7.62 20.16
CA ASN A 226 10.16 -7.60 19.02
C ASN A 226 9.51 -6.79 17.89
N SER A 227 10.25 -5.81 17.35
CA SER A 227 9.79 -5.06 16.17
C SER A 227 9.80 -5.96 14.94
N LYS A 228 8.85 -5.74 14.04
CA LYS A 228 8.75 -6.43 12.75
C LYS A 228 8.68 -5.41 11.63
N PHE A 229 9.34 -5.71 10.51
CA PHE A 229 9.23 -4.87 9.31
C PHE A 229 7.81 -4.88 8.77
N THR A 230 7.28 -3.70 8.45
CA THR A 230 6.05 -3.60 7.67
C THR A 230 6.29 -4.05 6.22
N ALA A 231 5.25 -4.46 5.50
CA ALA A 231 5.37 -4.77 4.07
C ALA A 231 5.95 -3.61 3.25
N THR A 232 5.65 -2.37 3.65
CA THR A 232 6.21 -1.17 3.01
C THR A 232 7.71 -1.04 3.30
N GLU A 233 8.15 -1.26 4.54
CA GLU A 233 9.58 -1.24 4.89
C GLU A 233 10.33 -2.36 4.19
N GLN A 234 9.78 -3.60 4.18
CA GLN A 234 10.37 -4.74 3.46
C GLN A 234 10.60 -4.40 1.99
N LYS A 235 9.58 -3.85 1.31
CA LYS A 235 9.67 -3.43 -0.08
C LYS A 235 10.75 -2.38 -0.30
N LEU A 236 10.73 -1.31 0.48
CA LEU A 236 11.70 -0.19 0.33
C LEU A 236 13.12 -0.64 0.61
N THR A 237 13.31 -1.45 1.66
CA THR A 237 14.62 -2.01 2.02
C THR A 237 15.15 -2.91 0.91
N PHE A 238 14.32 -3.80 0.38
CA PHE A 238 14.70 -4.65 -0.74
C PHE A 238 15.07 -3.83 -1.99
N GLN A 239 14.25 -2.84 -2.35
CA GLN A 239 14.52 -1.95 -3.48
C GLN A 239 15.85 -1.21 -3.31
N ASN A 240 16.15 -0.72 -2.10
CA ASN A 240 17.41 -0.05 -1.81
C ASN A 240 18.61 -1.02 -1.91
N ILE A 241 18.51 -2.23 -1.35
CA ILE A 241 19.56 -3.25 -1.48
C ILE A 241 19.91 -3.51 -2.96
N VAL A 242 18.89 -3.68 -3.79
CA VAL A 242 19.08 -3.95 -5.22
C VAL A 242 19.71 -2.75 -5.92
N LYS A 243 19.19 -1.55 -5.72
CA LYS A 243 19.65 -0.32 -6.36
C LYS A 243 21.06 0.07 -5.96
N ASP A 244 21.42 -0.09 -4.68
CA ASP A 244 22.76 0.22 -4.17
C ASP A 244 23.84 -0.65 -4.85
N VAL A 245 23.51 -1.88 -5.24
CA VAL A 245 24.44 -2.82 -5.87
C VAL A 245 24.43 -2.73 -7.40
N ILE A 246 23.24 -2.63 -8.00
CA ILE A 246 23.10 -2.59 -9.47
C ILE A 246 23.46 -1.22 -10.02
N GLY A 247 23.09 -0.14 -9.30
CA GLY A 247 23.18 1.25 -9.74
C GLY A 247 21.83 1.79 -10.22
N GLU A 248 21.73 3.11 -10.36
CA GLU A 248 20.51 3.80 -10.80
C GLU A 248 20.71 4.64 -12.08
N ASP A 249 21.96 4.79 -12.56
CA ASP A 249 22.32 5.86 -13.49
C ASP A 249 22.23 5.48 -14.98
N ASP A 250 21.98 4.21 -15.32
CA ASP A 250 21.93 3.74 -16.71
C ASP A 250 20.68 2.91 -17.03
N ALA A 251 20.33 2.89 -18.32
CA ALA A 251 19.13 2.19 -18.78
C ALA A 251 19.20 0.66 -18.62
N GLU A 252 20.40 0.09 -18.51
CA GLU A 252 20.62 -1.35 -18.31
C GLU A 252 20.31 -1.71 -16.86
N SER A 253 20.79 -0.94 -15.88
CA SER A 253 20.49 -1.07 -14.47
C SER A 253 18.98 -0.91 -14.18
N GLU A 254 18.33 0.09 -14.81
CA GLU A 254 16.89 0.26 -14.69
C GLU A 254 16.14 -0.95 -15.27
N ALA A 255 16.58 -1.48 -16.39
CA ALA A 255 15.97 -2.67 -17.00
C ALA A 255 16.10 -3.90 -16.10
N LEU A 256 17.29 -4.16 -15.55
CA LEU A 256 17.53 -5.25 -14.60
C LEU A 256 16.64 -5.13 -13.34
N PHE A 257 16.56 -3.92 -12.78
CA PHE A 257 15.71 -3.66 -11.62
C PHE A 257 14.23 -3.98 -11.88
N LEU A 258 13.72 -3.59 -13.05
CA LEU A 258 12.35 -3.89 -13.45
C LEU A 258 12.12 -5.39 -13.71
N ASP A 259 13.09 -6.08 -14.30
CA ASP A 259 12.99 -7.50 -14.57
C ASP A 259 13.07 -8.35 -13.29
N ILE A 260 13.82 -7.91 -12.26
CA ILE A 260 13.81 -8.51 -10.93
C ILE A 260 12.40 -8.46 -10.32
N HIS A 261 11.71 -7.32 -10.41
CA HIS A 261 10.33 -7.19 -9.91
C HIS A 261 9.33 -8.08 -10.67
N ASP A 262 9.51 -8.25 -11.98
CA ASP A 262 8.69 -9.16 -12.79
C ASP A 262 8.90 -10.63 -12.36
N ASN A 263 10.15 -11.04 -12.18
CA ASN A 263 10.47 -12.41 -11.75
C ASN A 263 10.01 -12.70 -10.32
N LEU A 264 10.06 -11.71 -9.41
CA LEU A 264 9.44 -11.83 -8.09
C LEU A 264 7.91 -11.98 -8.18
N ASN A 265 7.27 -11.23 -9.07
CA ASN A 265 5.83 -11.35 -9.28
C ASN A 265 5.42 -12.72 -9.83
N ASN A 266 6.27 -13.34 -10.66
CA ASN A 266 6.02 -14.68 -11.19
C ASN A 266 6.05 -15.79 -10.11
N LEU A 267 6.62 -15.52 -8.93
CA LEU A 267 6.55 -16.43 -7.79
C LEU A 267 5.15 -16.46 -7.17
N ILE A 268 4.37 -15.40 -7.31
CA ILE A 268 3.03 -15.29 -6.70
C ILE A 268 2.06 -16.17 -7.50
N PRO A 269 1.44 -17.18 -6.87
CA PRO A 269 0.53 -18.08 -7.59
C PRO A 269 -0.73 -17.32 -8.03
N PHE A 270 -1.08 -17.51 -9.29
CA PHE A 270 -2.37 -17.02 -9.81
C PHE A 270 -3.50 -17.91 -9.27
N THR A 271 -4.37 -17.34 -8.44
CA THR A 271 -5.58 -18.03 -7.96
C THR A 271 -6.80 -17.55 -8.74
N GLU A 272 -7.49 -18.47 -9.43
CA GLU A 272 -8.77 -18.17 -10.10
C GLU A 272 -9.92 -17.98 -9.10
N ASP A 273 -9.75 -18.41 -7.85
CA ASP A 273 -10.76 -18.31 -6.81
C ASP A 273 -10.51 -17.06 -5.95
N GLU A 274 -11.30 -16.01 -6.17
CA GLU A 274 -11.25 -14.74 -5.41
C GLU A 274 -11.50 -14.92 -3.90
N THR A 275 -11.99 -16.11 -3.48
CA THR A 275 -12.28 -16.40 -2.07
C THR A 275 -11.15 -17.16 -1.36
N ALA A 276 -10.21 -17.74 -2.10
CA ALA A 276 -9.04 -18.43 -1.55
C ALA A 276 -7.90 -17.42 -1.34
N GLU A 277 -7.49 -17.20 -0.10
CA GLU A 277 -6.24 -16.51 0.18
C GLU A 277 -5.09 -17.47 -0.17
N PRO A 278 -4.21 -17.15 -1.15
CA PRO A 278 -3.08 -18.00 -1.49
C PRO A 278 -2.15 -18.15 -0.28
N GLU A 279 -1.52 -19.30 -0.14
CA GLU A 279 -0.50 -19.46 0.88
C GLU A 279 0.67 -18.50 0.59
N PRO A 280 1.12 -17.71 1.59
CA PRO A 280 2.19 -16.76 1.41
C PRO A 280 3.49 -17.48 1.06
N ILE A 281 4.17 -17.04 0.01
CA ILE A 281 5.44 -17.64 -0.43
C ILE A 281 6.60 -16.88 0.20
N PRO A 282 7.37 -17.50 1.13
CA PRO A 282 8.53 -16.87 1.72
C PRO A 282 9.65 -16.78 0.68
N VAL A 283 10.23 -15.59 0.55
CA VAL A 283 11.33 -15.30 -0.36
C VAL A 283 12.65 -15.49 0.38
N THR A 284 13.11 -16.72 0.41
CA THR A 284 14.39 -17.08 1.07
C THR A 284 15.60 -16.50 0.32
N PRO A 285 16.81 -16.41 0.93
CA PRO A 285 18.02 -15.98 0.22
C PRO A 285 18.29 -16.80 -1.05
N SER A 286 18.04 -18.11 -1.02
CA SER A 286 18.17 -18.97 -2.21
C SER A 286 17.15 -18.64 -3.30
N THR A 287 15.93 -18.24 -2.92
CA THR A 287 14.91 -17.76 -3.86
C THR A 287 15.34 -16.46 -4.52
N ILE A 288 15.90 -15.52 -3.74
CA ILE A 288 16.46 -14.27 -4.27
C ILE A 288 17.58 -14.54 -5.26
N SER A 289 18.50 -15.45 -4.93
CA SER A 289 19.61 -15.84 -5.82
C SER A 289 19.08 -16.35 -7.17
N SER A 290 18.05 -17.19 -7.17
CA SER A 290 17.38 -17.66 -8.40
C SER A 290 16.76 -16.53 -9.20
N VAL A 291 16.01 -15.65 -8.54
CA VAL A 291 15.37 -14.47 -9.19
C VAL A 291 16.41 -13.54 -9.82
N LEU A 292 17.51 -13.26 -9.12
CA LEU A 292 18.60 -12.42 -9.65
C LEU A 292 19.26 -13.06 -10.87
N SER A 293 19.53 -14.36 -10.83
CA SER A 293 20.10 -15.12 -11.96
C SER A 293 19.17 -15.11 -13.17
N GLU A 294 17.87 -15.36 -12.98
CA GLU A 294 16.86 -15.32 -14.03
C GLU A 294 16.69 -13.91 -14.64
N SER A 295 16.94 -12.89 -13.84
CA SER A 295 16.91 -11.49 -14.30
C SER A 295 18.18 -11.05 -15.04
N GLY A 296 19.20 -11.91 -15.09
CA GLY A 296 20.48 -11.61 -15.75
C GLY A 296 21.43 -10.72 -14.95
N VAL A 297 21.27 -10.67 -13.62
CA VAL A 297 22.20 -9.96 -12.73
C VAL A 297 23.55 -10.71 -12.69
N PRO A 298 24.69 -9.99 -12.87
CA PRO A 298 26.02 -10.62 -12.75
C PRO A 298 26.24 -11.31 -11.41
N ASP A 299 26.92 -12.47 -11.41
CA ASP A 299 27.09 -13.32 -10.22
C ASP A 299 27.75 -12.60 -9.03
N ASP A 300 28.70 -11.70 -9.29
CA ASP A 300 29.37 -10.90 -8.27
C ASP A 300 28.40 -9.95 -7.56
N LYS A 301 27.53 -9.28 -8.32
CA LYS A 301 26.47 -8.41 -7.79
C LYS A 301 25.37 -9.24 -7.09
N ALA A 302 24.95 -10.34 -7.66
CA ALA A 302 23.94 -11.22 -7.09
C ALA A 302 24.35 -11.74 -5.70
N GLN A 303 25.61 -12.16 -5.52
CA GLN A 303 26.13 -12.59 -4.22
C GLN A 303 26.12 -11.47 -3.16
N VAL A 304 26.40 -10.25 -3.55
CA VAL A 304 26.35 -9.09 -2.63
C VAL A 304 24.91 -8.82 -2.19
N ILE A 305 23.96 -8.83 -3.15
CA ILE A 305 22.55 -8.65 -2.86
C ILE A 305 22.04 -9.76 -1.93
N GLU A 306 22.31 -11.03 -2.25
CA GLU A 306 21.90 -12.19 -1.47
C GLU A 306 22.40 -12.09 -0.02
N LYS A 307 23.69 -11.82 0.17
CA LYS A 307 24.30 -11.68 1.49
C LYS A 307 23.73 -10.50 2.28
N THR A 308 23.49 -9.37 1.62
CA THR A 308 22.90 -8.18 2.28
C THR A 308 21.45 -8.47 2.67
N TYR A 309 20.71 -9.13 1.80
CA TYR A 309 19.35 -9.59 2.05
C TYR A 309 19.27 -10.54 3.25
N GLU A 310 20.14 -11.56 3.30
CA GLU A 310 20.25 -12.50 4.42
C GLU A 310 20.57 -11.80 5.74
N ASN A 311 21.49 -10.83 5.72
CA ASN A 311 21.86 -10.09 6.93
C ASN A 311 20.70 -9.24 7.48
N ILE A 312 19.84 -8.70 6.62
CA ILE A 312 18.75 -7.81 7.03
C ILE A 312 17.48 -8.59 7.36
N PHE A 313 17.12 -9.60 6.56
CA PHE A 313 15.86 -10.34 6.67
C PHE A 313 16.01 -11.77 7.19
N GLY A 314 17.20 -12.16 7.67
CA GLY A 314 17.54 -13.55 7.97
C GLY A 314 16.59 -14.27 8.93
N GLU A 315 16.05 -13.58 9.92
CA GLU A 315 15.09 -14.14 10.89
C GLU A 315 13.63 -13.94 10.47
N GLU A 316 13.34 -12.86 9.73
CA GLU A 316 12.00 -12.51 9.25
C GLU A 316 11.96 -12.45 7.73
N VAL A 317 11.92 -13.62 7.11
CA VAL A 317 11.92 -13.74 5.65
C VAL A 317 10.65 -13.11 5.07
N PRO A 318 10.76 -12.07 4.19
CA PRO A 318 9.61 -11.47 3.52
C PRO A 318 8.85 -12.46 2.63
N ILE A 319 7.57 -12.17 2.41
CA ILE A 319 6.78 -12.89 1.41
C ILE A 319 6.82 -12.14 0.07
N ALA A 320 6.64 -12.86 -1.03
CA ALA A 320 6.75 -12.31 -2.39
C ALA A 320 5.83 -11.10 -2.62
N GLU A 321 4.59 -11.15 -2.12
CA GLU A 321 3.62 -10.08 -2.22
C GLU A 321 4.07 -8.77 -1.56
N HIS A 322 4.90 -8.85 -0.53
CA HIS A 322 5.41 -7.68 0.18
C HIS A 322 6.55 -6.99 -0.59
N LEU A 323 7.32 -7.72 -1.40
CA LEU A 323 8.47 -7.19 -2.14
C LEU A 323 8.09 -6.59 -3.49
N VAL A 324 7.00 -7.05 -4.10
CA VAL A 324 6.54 -6.60 -5.41
C VAL A 324 5.91 -5.21 -5.33
N ASP A 325 6.25 -4.33 -6.30
CA ASP A 325 5.60 -3.04 -6.47
C ASP A 325 4.76 -3.04 -7.75
N PRO A 326 3.42 -2.97 -7.66
CA PRO A 326 2.54 -2.95 -8.83
C PRO A 326 2.84 -1.83 -9.83
N LYS A 327 3.34 -0.69 -9.37
CA LYS A 327 3.71 0.42 -10.24
C LYS A 327 4.91 0.09 -11.12
N LEU A 328 5.89 -0.63 -10.55
CA LEU A 328 7.07 -1.06 -11.31
C LEU A 328 6.69 -2.12 -12.35
N LEU A 329 5.76 -3.00 -12.04
CA LEU A 329 5.23 -3.97 -13.01
C LEU A 329 4.55 -3.28 -14.19
N GLU A 330 3.74 -2.25 -13.96
CA GLU A 330 3.12 -1.47 -15.04
C GLU A 330 4.16 -0.75 -15.92
N VAL A 331 5.20 -0.20 -15.30
CA VAL A 331 6.31 0.44 -16.03
C VAL A 331 7.04 -0.59 -16.89
N ASN A 332 7.33 -1.77 -16.33
CA ASN A 332 8.01 -2.85 -17.06
C ASN A 332 7.18 -3.40 -18.22
N ALA A 333 5.89 -3.58 -18.02
CA ALA A 333 4.97 -4.01 -19.09
C ALA A 333 4.99 -3.04 -20.28
N LYS A 334 4.92 -1.73 -20.02
CA LYS A 334 5.01 -0.70 -21.06
C LYS A 334 6.38 -0.67 -21.74
N ARG A 335 7.47 -0.91 -20.97
CA ARG A 335 8.82 -1.02 -21.53
C ARG A 335 8.91 -2.20 -22.50
N LYS A 336 8.46 -3.38 -22.08
CA LYS A 336 8.46 -4.61 -22.89
C LYS A 336 7.62 -4.44 -24.18
N GLU A 337 6.42 -3.87 -24.07
CA GLU A 337 5.56 -3.58 -25.24
C GLU A 337 6.26 -2.63 -26.23
N LYS A 338 6.91 -1.58 -25.73
CA LYS A 338 7.65 -0.64 -26.58
C LYS A 338 8.83 -1.33 -27.30
N LEU A 339 9.58 -2.18 -26.59
CA LEU A 339 10.69 -2.93 -27.19
C LEU A 339 10.19 -3.89 -28.28
N GLU A 340 9.08 -4.57 -28.04
CA GLU A 340 8.48 -5.47 -29.01
C GLU A 340 8.03 -4.72 -30.27
N LEU A 341 7.40 -3.55 -30.11
CA LEU A 341 7.03 -2.70 -31.23
C LEU A 341 8.25 -2.21 -32.05
N VAL A 342 9.34 -1.82 -31.37
CA VAL A 342 10.59 -1.43 -32.02
C VAL A 342 11.16 -2.60 -32.84
N HIS A 343 11.21 -3.79 -32.25
CA HIS A 343 11.69 -4.99 -32.91
C HIS A 343 10.81 -5.36 -34.16
N GLN A 344 9.49 -5.23 -34.03
CA GLN A 344 8.58 -5.43 -35.16
C GLN A 344 8.83 -4.42 -36.30
N VAL A 345 9.07 -3.15 -35.97
CA VAL A 345 9.40 -2.10 -36.92
C VAL A 345 10.75 -2.37 -37.60
N GLU A 346 11.75 -2.82 -36.87
CA GLU A 346 13.06 -3.19 -37.43
C GLU A 346 12.95 -4.40 -38.37
N ASN A 347 12.24 -5.44 -38.01
CA ASN A 347 11.99 -6.60 -38.83
C ASN A 347 11.26 -6.22 -40.14
N LEU A 348 10.24 -5.37 -40.03
CA LEU A 348 9.51 -4.89 -41.22
C LEU A 348 10.40 -4.04 -42.17
N LYS A 349 11.31 -3.23 -41.60
CA LYS A 349 12.29 -2.48 -42.35
C LYS A 349 13.27 -3.41 -43.08
N GLN A 350 13.77 -4.42 -42.40
CA GLN A 350 14.68 -5.41 -42.97
C GLN A 350 14.01 -6.20 -44.11
N GLN A 351 12.77 -6.63 -43.97
CA GLN A 351 11.98 -7.29 -45.00
C GLN A 351 11.77 -6.38 -46.25
N LEU A 352 11.54 -5.08 -46.01
CA LEU A 352 11.44 -4.10 -47.06
C LEU A 352 12.77 -3.89 -47.80
N GLU A 353 13.90 -3.91 -47.13
CA GLU A 353 15.22 -3.80 -47.73
C GLU A 353 15.59 -5.08 -48.49
N GLU A 354 15.29 -6.26 -47.97
CA GLU A 354 15.49 -7.55 -48.65
C GLU A 354 14.63 -7.65 -49.94
N THR A 355 13.39 -7.16 -49.90
CA THR A 355 12.51 -7.13 -51.06
C THR A 355 13.01 -6.14 -52.12
N ARG A 356 13.76 -5.10 -51.74
CA ARG A 356 14.40 -4.14 -52.63
C ARG A 356 15.71 -4.63 -53.24
N SER A 357 16.39 -5.57 -52.60
CA SER A 357 17.74 -6.03 -52.98
C SER A 357 17.76 -7.29 -53.83
N VAL A 358 16.61 -7.80 -54.32
CA VAL A 358 16.59 -8.91 -55.30
C VAL A 358 17.06 -8.40 -56.66
N PRO A 359 18.21 -8.82 -57.17
CA PRO A 359 18.65 -8.47 -58.52
C PRO A 359 17.69 -9.12 -59.53
N VAL A 360 17.15 -8.33 -60.44
CA VAL A 360 16.42 -8.86 -61.60
C VAL A 360 17.45 -9.46 -62.53
N GLU A 361 17.56 -10.82 -62.52
CA GLU A 361 18.22 -11.50 -63.64
C GLU A 361 17.37 -11.31 -64.94
N ASP A 362 18.04 -10.81 -66.01
CA ASP A 362 17.48 -10.67 -67.28
C ASP A 362 16.98 -12.02 -67.81
N GLY A 363 15.68 -12.24 -67.78
CA GLY A 363 14.96 -13.36 -68.39
C GLY A 363 13.66 -12.83 -68.97
N GLU A 364 13.54 -12.83 -70.29
CA GLU A 364 12.32 -12.52 -71.05
C GLU A 364 11.15 -13.32 -70.50
N ASP A 365 10.15 -12.62 -69.89
CA ASP A 365 8.71 -12.79 -70.07
C ASP A 365 7.93 -12.06 -68.96
N ASP A 366 7.14 -11.11 -69.41
CA ASP A 366 5.94 -10.49 -68.75
C ASP A 366 5.80 -10.51 -67.25
N VAL A 367 6.56 -9.65 -66.58
CA VAL A 367 6.20 -9.18 -65.23
C VAL A 367 6.10 -7.63 -65.26
N PRO A 368 5.01 -7.00 -64.84
CA PRO A 368 4.86 -5.55 -64.98
C PRO A 368 5.93 -4.85 -64.09
N ALA A 369 6.81 -4.12 -64.78
CA ALA A 369 7.83 -3.27 -64.16
C ALA A 369 7.21 -2.40 -63.03
N THR A 370 7.86 -2.41 -61.94
CA THR A 370 7.53 -1.50 -60.78
C THR A 370 7.65 -0.07 -61.32
N LYS A 371 6.54 0.53 -61.68
CA LYS A 371 6.48 1.93 -62.10
C LYS A 371 6.84 2.83 -60.98
N THR A 372 7.99 3.49 -61.02
CA THR A 372 8.29 4.63 -60.15
C THR A 372 7.36 5.76 -60.54
N TYR A 373 6.53 6.18 -59.62
CA TYR A 373 5.60 7.29 -59.82
C TYR A 373 6.24 8.58 -59.30
N ASP A 374 6.26 9.63 -60.13
CA ASP A 374 6.73 10.98 -59.71
C ASP A 374 5.75 11.68 -58.76
N VAL A 375 4.51 11.25 -58.76
CA VAL A 375 3.45 11.79 -57.89
C VAL A 375 2.60 10.66 -57.34
N ILE A 376 2.47 10.62 -55.99
CA ILE A 376 1.61 9.67 -55.27
C ILE A 376 0.49 10.47 -54.60
N LEU A 377 -0.76 10.11 -54.89
CA LEU A 377 -1.94 10.70 -54.29
C LEU A 377 -2.66 9.69 -53.38
N ARG A 378 -3.03 10.11 -52.17
CA ARG A 378 -3.89 9.33 -51.26
C ARG A 378 -5.26 9.95 -51.26
N VAL A 379 -6.25 9.27 -51.77
CA VAL A 379 -7.66 9.70 -51.82
C VAL A 379 -8.56 8.61 -51.24
N LYS A 380 -9.76 8.98 -50.81
CA LYS A 380 -10.76 7.98 -50.39
C LYS A 380 -11.13 7.06 -51.59
N PRO A 381 -11.39 5.74 -51.34
CA PRO A 381 -11.70 4.79 -52.41
C PRO A 381 -12.86 5.22 -53.32
N GLU A 382 -13.85 5.88 -52.78
CA GLU A 382 -15.05 6.38 -53.48
C GLU A 382 -14.74 7.49 -54.49
N LYS A 383 -13.60 8.17 -54.36
CA LYS A 383 -13.19 9.27 -55.21
C LYS A 383 -12.21 8.86 -56.30
N VAL A 384 -11.70 7.66 -56.28
CA VAL A 384 -10.71 7.18 -57.28
C VAL A 384 -11.29 7.21 -58.68
N GLU A 385 -12.56 6.85 -58.84
CA GLU A 385 -13.25 6.84 -60.13
C GLU A 385 -13.57 8.25 -60.69
N GLN A 386 -13.56 9.27 -59.83
CA GLN A 386 -13.84 10.66 -60.19
C GLN A 386 -12.59 11.42 -60.65
N ILE A 387 -11.40 10.86 -60.41
CA ILE A 387 -10.12 11.48 -60.79
C ILE A 387 -9.92 11.34 -62.28
N HIS A 388 -9.77 12.44 -62.99
CA HIS A 388 -9.54 12.43 -64.42
C HIS A 388 -8.43 13.42 -64.86
N SER A 389 -7.85 13.21 -66.01
CA SER A 389 -6.86 14.12 -66.58
C SER A 389 -7.51 15.11 -67.54
N GLN A 390 -7.21 16.41 -67.34
CA GLN A 390 -7.71 17.49 -68.23
C GLN A 390 -6.57 18.45 -68.54
N ILE A 391 -6.67 19.05 -69.77
CA ILE A 391 -5.72 20.08 -70.16
C ILE A 391 -6.25 21.45 -69.76
N ILE A 392 -5.54 22.11 -68.82
CA ILE A 392 -5.85 23.43 -68.34
C ILE A 392 -4.70 24.39 -68.71
N ASN A 393 -5.00 25.44 -69.41
CA ASN A 393 -4.02 26.43 -69.92
C ASN A 393 -2.82 25.81 -70.65
N GLY A 394 -3.05 24.74 -71.47
CA GLY A 394 -2.01 24.07 -72.21
C GLY A 394 -1.16 23.05 -71.49
N GLN A 395 -1.41 22.85 -70.18
CA GLN A 395 -0.73 21.86 -69.35
C GLN A 395 -1.68 20.70 -69.02
N LYS A 396 -1.14 19.49 -68.99
CA LYS A 396 -1.88 18.28 -68.58
C LYS A 396 -1.98 18.25 -67.02
N CYS A 397 -3.17 18.39 -66.52
CA CYS A 397 -3.47 18.42 -65.09
C CYS A 397 -4.25 17.18 -64.68
N LEU A 398 -4.03 16.72 -63.46
CA LEU A 398 -4.89 15.75 -62.76
C LEU A 398 -5.93 16.52 -61.97
N VAL A 399 -7.21 16.29 -62.26
CA VAL A 399 -8.32 16.99 -61.60
C VAL A 399 -8.97 16.02 -60.61
N ILE A 400 -9.09 16.46 -59.38
CA ILE A 400 -9.75 15.74 -58.27
C ILE A 400 -10.97 16.59 -57.87
N PRO A 401 -12.21 16.15 -58.12
CA PRO A 401 -13.40 16.85 -57.68
C PRO A 401 -13.46 16.82 -56.14
N MET A 402 -13.75 17.97 -55.53
CA MET A 402 -13.92 18.11 -54.10
C MET A 402 -15.28 18.71 -53.79
N ASP A 403 -15.90 18.22 -52.69
CA ASP A 403 -17.15 18.76 -52.18
C ASP A 403 -16.87 19.89 -51.16
N GLU A 404 -17.83 20.77 -50.90
CA GLU A 404 -17.69 21.98 -50.05
C GLU A 404 -17.19 21.69 -48.60
N ASN A 405 -17.31 20.44 -48.14
CA ASN A 405 -16.89 20.03 -46.78
C ASN A 405 -15.60 19.20 -46.74
N GLU A 406 -14.87 19.13 -47.87
CA GLU A 406 -13.64 18.31 -47.96
C GLU A 406 -12.39 19.18 -47.86
N HIS A 407 -11.39 18.64 -47.22
CA HIS A 407 -10.11 19.31 -47.00
C HIS A 407 -9.01 18.58 -47.80
N ALA A 408 -8.19 19.35 -48.47
CA ALA A 408 -6.97 18.84 -49.14
C ALA A 408 -5.73 19.29 -48.35
N ALA A 409 -4.76 18.39 -48.19
CA ALA A 409 -3.46 18.72 -47.65
C ALA A 409 -2.39 18.43 -48.69
N VAL A 410 -1.60 19.44 -49.02
CA VAL A 410 -0.45 19.32 -49.94
C VAL A 410 0.81 19.62 -49.14
N ASN A 411 1.73 18.67 -49.06
CA ASN A 411 2.95 18.76 -48.22
C ASN A 411 2.70 19.17 -46.78
N GLY A 412 1.61 18.65 -46.21
CA GLY A 412 1.25 18.96 -44.80
C GLY A 412 0.60 20.33 -44.58
N ILE A 413 0.34 21.10 -45.60
CA ILE A 413 -0.38 22.36 -45.55
C ILE A 413 -1.83 22.13 -45.94
N ASN A 414 -2.76 22.38 -45.03
CA ASN A 414 -4.18 22.29 -45.30
C ASN A 414 -4.60 23.43 -46.23
N THR A 415 -5.14 23.08 -47.39
CA THR A 415 -5.70 24.03 -48.35
C THR A 415 -7.22 23.94 -48.28
N THR A 416 -7.88 24.98 -47.86
CA THR A 416 -9.33 25.14 -48.03
C THR A 416 -9.58 25.57 -49.47
N VAL A 417 -10.36 24.80 -50.19
CA VAL A 417 -10.86 25.15 -51.54
C VAL A 417 -12.20 25.83 -51.38
#